data_44157a9a0c87d98be15a2e5411178052
#
_entry.id   44157a9a0c87d98be15a2e5411178052
#
_cell.length_a   1.000
_cell.length_b   1.000
_cell.length_c   1.000
_cell.angle_alpha   90.00
_cell.angle_beta   90.00
_cell.angle_gamma   90.00
#
_symmetry.space_group_name_H-M   'P 1'
#
loop_
_entity.id
_entity.type
_entity.pdbx_description
1 polymer ?
#
loop_
_entity_poly.entity_id
_entity_poly.type
_entity_poly.pdbx_seq_one_letter_code
_entity_poly.pdbx_strand_id
1 'polypeptide(L)'
;MKGKKNPETFGRKWRYLFMIFALVFSVGVSAQKTVVKGNILDRDNLPVIGANILEKGTTNGTISDVDGNFTIAVSSPKAVLLIKYIGYKDVEKAVSPMMKIVMEEDSEMLEDVVVIGYGSVKKSDATGSVTAIKPDDFNKGL
;
A
#
# COMPACT_ATOMS: atom_id res chain seq x y z
N MET A 1 -11.49 -75.80 9.15
CA MET A 1 -10.30 -75.08 9.60
C MET A 1 -10.54 -73.60 9.41
N LYS A 2 -10.79 -72.86 10.51
CA LYS A 2 -11.01 -71.40 10.45
C LYS A 2 -9.66 -70.75 10.73
N GLY A 3 -9.06 -70.12 9.71
CA GLY A 3 -7.86 -69.35 9.84
C GLY A 3 -8.12 -68.08 10.68
N LYS A 4 -7.58 -68.01 11.90
CA LYS A 4 -7.55 -66.77 12.69
C LYS A 4 -6.71 -65.74 11.99
N LYS A 5 -7.34 -64.73 11.38
CA LYS A 5 -6.65 -63.53 10.96
C LYS A 5 -6.26 -62.74 12.18
N ASN A 6 -4.96 -62.66 12.48
CA ASN A 6 -4.42 -61.87 13.56
C ASN A 6 -4.67 -60.37 13.30
N PRO A 7 -5.42 -59.63 14.11
CA PRO A 7 -5.71 -58.20 13.91
C PRO A 7 -4.51 -57.30 14.19
N GLU A 8 -3.46 -57.86 14.78
CA GLU A 8 -2.30 -57.11 15.27
C GLU A 8 -1.40 -56.54 14.15
N THR A 9 -1.39 -57.16 12.97
CA THR A 9 -0.50 -56.76 11.90
C THR A 9 -1.05 -55.60 11.03
N PHE A 10 -2.37 -55.38 11.08
CA PHE A 10 -3.03 -54.32 10.32
C PHE A 10 -2.73 -52.94 10.92
N GLY A 11 -2.78 -52.79 12.22
CA GLY A 11 -2.50 -51.53 12.92
C GLY A 11 -1.04 -51.08 12.79
N ARG A 12 -0.10 -52.06 12.77
CA ARG A 12 1.33 -51.76 12.67
C ARG A 12 1.71 -51.24 11.29
N LYS A 13 1.18 -51.81 10.23
CA LYS A 13 1.41 -51.37 8.85
C LYS A 13 0.78 -49.99 8.60
N TRP A 14 -0.37 -49.69 9.18
CA TRP A 14 -1.02 -48.40 9.07
C TRP A 14 -0.27 -47.29 9.79
N ARG A 15 0.35 -47.60 10.94
CA ARG A 15 1.23 -46.64 11.64
C ARG A 15 2.44 -46.25 10.82
N TYR A 16 3.06 -47.19 10.09
CA TYR A 16 4.14 -46.85 9.16
C TYR A 16 3.66 -46.08 7.95
N LEU A 17 2.48 -46.38 7.46
CA LEU A 17 1.86 -45.65 6.34
C LEU A 17 1.53 -44.20 6.72
N PHE A 18 1.05 -43.99 7.95
CA PHE A 18 0.86 -42.65 8.52
C PHE A 18 2.18 -41.91 8.76
N MET A 19 3.23 -42.60 9.21
CA MET A 19 4.56 -42.03 9.36
C MET A 19 5.16 -41.59 8.01
N ILE A 20 5.01 -42.43 7.00
CA ILE A 20 5.48 -42.09 5.63
C ILE A 20 4.68 -40.92 5.06
N PHE A 21 3.36 -40.91 5.28
CA PHE A 21 2.50 -39.79 4.85
C PHE A 21 2.86 -38.48 5.57
N ALA A 22 3.13 -38.52 6.87
CA ALA A 22 3.60 -37.37 7.64
C ALA A 22 4.99 -36.88 7.19
N LEU A 23 5.87 -37.80 6.80
CA LEU A 23 7.20 -37.47 6.29
C LEU A 23 7.16 -36.81 4.91
N VAL A 24 6.25 -37.24 4.03
CA VAL A 24 6.03 -36.64 2.70
C VAL A 24 5.39 -35.24 2.81
N PHE A 25 4.54 -35.02 3.82
CA PHE A 25 3.94 -33.71 4.07
C PHE A 25 4.89 -32.72 4.75
N SER A 26 6.02 -33.20 5.27
CA SER A 26 7.06 -32.41 5.92
C SER A 26 8.02 -31.71 4.93
N VAL A 27 7.84 -31.90 3.61
CA VAL A 27 8.59 -31.13 2.60
C VAL A 27 8.07 -29.70 2.64
N GLY A 28 8.70 -28.91 3.51
CA GLY A 28 8.37 -27.54 3.77
C GLY A 28 8.28 -26.74 2.47
N VAL A 29 7.15 -26.08 2.30
CA VAL A 29 6.97 -25.03 1.31
C VAL A 29 7.97 -23.94 1.67
N SER A 30 9.16 -24.00 1.13
CA SER A 30 10.10 -22.88 1.16
C SER A 30 9.45 -21.76 0.36
N ALA A 31 8.92 -20.76 1.05
CA ALA A 31 8.51 -19.51 0.42
C ALA A 31 9.77 -18.83 -0.12
N GLN A 32 10.14 -19.13 -1.35
CA GLN A 32 11.26 -18.47 -2.03
C GLN A 32 10.85 -17.02 -2.29
N LYS A 33 11.40 -16.12 -1.49
CA LYS A 33 11.27 -14.68 -1.74
C LYS A 33 12.01 -14.36 -3.04
N THR A 34 11.30 -13.82 -4.00
CA THR A 34 11.86 -13.34 -5.26
C THR A 34 12.31 -11.90 -5.08
N VAL A 35 13.59 -11.63 -5.33
CA VAL A 35 14.13 -10.26 -5.31
C VAL A 35 13.87 -9.60 -6.66
N VAL A 36 13.16 -8.49 -6.63
CA VAL A 36 12.83 -7.65 -7.78
C VAL A 36 13.60 -6.35 -7.68
N LYS A 37 14.20 -5.93 -8.78
CA LYS A 37 14.86 -4.64 -8.92
C LYS A 37 14.18 -3.83 -10.00
N GLY A 38 14.17 -2.52 -9.84
CA GLY A 38 13.61 -1.65 -10.85
C GLY A 38 14.06 -0.22 -10.70
N ASN A 39 13.67 0.58 -11.70
CA ASN A 39 13.91 2.01 -11.75
C ASN A 39 12.59 2.71 -12.05
N ILE A 40 12.33 3.80 -11.33
CA ILE A 40 11.12 4.62 -11.47
C ILE A 40 11.53 5.98 -12.03
N LEU A 41 10.94 6.32 -13.16
CA LEU A 41 11.15 7.57 -13.85
C LEU A 41 9.81 8.28 -14.07
N ASP A 42 9.85 9.57 -14.33
CA ASP A 42 8.72 10.32 -14.85
C ASP A 42 8.69 10.30 -16.39
N ARG A 43 7.80 11.08 -16.98
CA ARG A 43 7.68 11.23 -18.46
C ARG A 43 8.90 11.90 -19.10
N ASP A 44 9.62 12.72 -18.35
CA ASP A 44 10.82 13.42 -18.79
C ASP A 44 12.10 12.62 -18.58
N ASN A 45 11.96 11.34 -18.20
CA ASN A 45 13.03 10.42 -17.80
C ASN A 45 13.83 10.87 -16.58
N LEU A 46 13.27 11.69 -15.71
CA LEU A 46 13.88 12.07 -14.45
C LEU A 46 13.54 11.02 -13.38
N PRO A 47 14.46 10.72 -12.45
CA PRO A 47 14.23 9.74 -11.40
C PRO A 47 13.17 10.24 -10.41
N VAL A 48 12.19 9.39 -10.08
CA VAL A 48 11.20 9.66 -9.04
C VAL A 48 11.76 9.16 -7.71
N ILE A 49 12.17 10.12 -6.87
CA ILE A 49 12.84 9.87 -5.57
C ILE A 49 11.79 9.72 -4.48
N GLY A 50 11.92 8.68 -3.64
CA GLY A 50 11.02 8.49 -2.49
C GLY A 50 9.63 7.96 -2.84
N ALA A 51 9.43 7.43 -4.06
CA ALA A 51 8.19 6.74 -4.40
C ALA A 51 8.02 5.50 -3.53
N ASN A 52 6.79 5.26 -3.06
CA ASN A 52 6.42 4.07 -2.29
C ASN A 52 6.13 2.90 -3.22
N ILE A 53 6.82 1.79 -3.03
CA ILE A 53 6.62 0.53 -3.75
C ILE A 53 6.10 -0.51 -2.76
N LEU A 54 4.87 -0.95 -2.94
CA LEU A 54 4.16 -1.90 -2.06
C LEU A 54 3.83 -3.18 -2.80
N GLU A 55 4.03 -4.33 -2.18
CA GLU A 55 3.49 -5.59 -2.68
C GLU A 55 1.98 -5.63 -2.37
N LYS A 56 1.15 -5.63 -3.42
CA LYS A 56 -0.32 -5.56 -3.29
C LYS A 56 -0.87 -6.69 -2.42
N GLY A 57 -1.71 -6.32 -1.46
CA GLY A 57 -2.32 -7.26 -0.51
C GLY A 57 -1.42 -7.65 0.67
N THR A 58 -0.27 -7.01 0.83
CA THR A 58 0.65 -7.22 1.97
C THR A 58 1.08 -5.90 2.59
N THR A 59 1.85 -5.96 3.67
CA THR A 59 2.51 -4.80 4.28
C THR A 59 3.97 -4.67 3.83
N ASN A 60 4.40 -5.52 2.88
CA ASN A 60 5.76 -5.52 2.38
C ASN A 60 5.97 -4.38 1.39
N GLY A 61 6.96 -3.54 1.61
CA GLY A 61 7.22 -2.39 0.76
C GLY A 61 8.64 -1.87 0.87
N THR A 62 8.98 -0.97 -0.03
CA THR A 62 10.26 -0.24 -0.09
C THR A 62 10.01 1.15 -0.69
N ILE A 63 11.05 1.97 -0.72
CA ILE A 63 11.02 3.30 -1.37
C ILE A 63 12.12 3.37 -2.43
N SER A 64 11.94 4.23 -3.45
CA SER A 64 12.96 4.50 -4.45
C SER A 64 14.06 5.42 -3.90
N ASP A 65 15.30 5.19 -4.34
CA ASP A 65 16.46 5.98 -3.99
C ASP A 65 16.60 7.27 -4.83
N VAL A 66 17.73 7.98 -4.67
CA VAL A 66 18.01 9.25 -5.36
C VAL A 66 18.14 9.12 -6.88
N ASP A 67 18.40 7.93 -7.39
CA ASP A 67 18.46 7.59 -8.80
C ASP A 67 17.16 6.95 -9.31
N GLY A 68 16.12 6.90 -8.46
CA GLY A 68 14.84 6.26 -8.74
C GLY A 68 14.89 4.73 -8.70
N ASN A 69 15.99 4.12 -8.25
CA ASN A 69 16.09 2.66 -8.17
C ASN A 69 15.42 2.13 -6.91
N PHE A 70 14.90 0.93 -7.00
CA PHE A 70 14.37 0.20 -5.84
C PHE A 70 14.73 -1.29 -5.89
N THR A 71 14.73 -1.90 -4.73
CA THR A 71 14.87 -3.35 -4.57
C THR A 71 13.85 -3.82 -3.54
N ILE A 72 13.06 -4.82 -3.88
CA ILE A 72 12.06 -5.42 -2.99
C ILE A 72 12.08 -6.94 -3.08
N ALA A 73 11.97 -7.62 -1.94
CA ALA A 73 11.80 -9.07 -1.88
C ALA A 73 10.31 -9.38 -1.77
N VAL A 74 9.73 -9.95 -2.82
CA VAL A 74 8.31 -10.29 -2.90
C VAL A 74 8.04 -11.73 -2.53
N SER A 75 6.82 -12.00 -2.07
CA SER A 75 6.37 -13.31 -1.61
C SER A 75 6.15 -14.32 -2.74
N SER A 76 5.95 -13.83 -3.97
CA SER A 76 5.64 -14.66 -5.13
C SER A 76 6.17 -14.05 -6.43
N PRO A 77 6.61 -14.87 -7.39
CA PRO A 77 6.98 -14.41 -8.72
C PRO A 77 5.79 -13.87 -9.53
N LYS A 78 4.56 -14.04 -9.05
CA LYS A 78 3.32 -13.50 -9.63
C LYS A 78 2.76 -12.32 -8.84
N ALA A 79 3.50 -11.78 -7.88
CA ALA A 79 3.08 -10.62 -7.10
C ALA A 79 2.82 -9.40 -8.01
N VAL A 80 2.03 -8.47 -7.54
CA VAL A 80 1.78 -7.17 -8.18
C VAL A 80 2.35 -6.10 -7.28
N LEU A 81 3.13 -5.20 -7.83
CA LEU A 81 3.60 -4.01 -7.13
C LEU A 81 2.64 -2.86 -7.39
N LEU A 82 2.32 -2.15 -6.34
CA LEU A 82 1.60 -0.90 -6.36
C LEU A 82 2.59 0.21 -6.04
N ILE A 83 2.79 1.11 -6.99
CA ILE A 83 3.72 2.23 -6.90
C ILE A 83 2.91 3.50 -6.71
N LYS A 84 3.23 4.26 -5.65
CA LYS A 84 2.56 5.51 -5.29
C LYS A 84 3.56 6.60 -5.02
N TYR A 85 3.27 7.78 -5.54
CA TYR A 85 4.00 9.00 -5.23
C TYR A 85 3.07 10.21 -5.29
N ILE A 86 3.28 11.17 -4.40
CA ILE A 86 2.42 12.35 -4.32
C ILE A 86 2.53 13.17 -5.61
N GLY A 87 1.39 13.57 -6.20
CA GLY A 87 1.32 14.28 -7.46
C GLY A 87 1.45 13.39 -8.71
N TYR A 88 1.46 12.08 -8.56
CA TYR A 88 1.52 11.11 -9.65
C TYR A 88 0.39 10.09 -9.56
N LYS A 89 -0.03 9.58 -10.69
CA LYS A 89 -1.02 8.49 -10.77
C LYS A 89 -0.44 7.19 -10.21
N ASP A 90 -1.25 6.47 -9.47
CA ASP A 90 -0.90 5.14 -8.97
C ASP A 90 -0.62 4.19 -10.14
N VAL A 91 0.47 3.42 -10.05
CA VAL A 91 0.86 2.43 -11.06
C VAL A 91 0.82 1.03 -10.44
N GLU A 92 0.05 0.13 -11.03
CA GLU A 92 0.08 -1.30 -10.71
C GLU A 92 0.83 -2.07 -11.79
N LYS A 93 1.81 -2.89 -11.39
CA LYS A 93 2.59 -3.68 -12.34
C LYS A 93 2.95 -5.05 -11.78
N ALA A 94 2.76 -6.10 -12.59
CA ALA A 94 3.22 -7.44 -12.24
C ALA A 94 4.74 -7.47 -12.15
N VAL A 95 5.27 -8.21 -11.18
CA VAL A 95 6.72 -8.28 -10.95
C VAL A 95 7.47 -8.92 -12.11
N SER A 96 8.64 -8.38 -12.38
CA SER A 96 9.64 -8.92 -13.28
C SER A 96 11.01 -8.75 -12.63
N PRO A 97 12.01 -9.59 -12.94
CA PRO A 97 13.35 -9.49 -12.33
C PRO A 97 14.00 -8.12 -12.46
N MET A 98 13.72 -7.42 -13.55
CA MET A 98 14.13 -6.04 -13.78
C MET A 98 12.95 -5.24 -14.34
N MET A 99 12.60 -4.14 -13.68
CA MET A 99 11.43 -3.32 -14.02
C MET A 99 11.84 -1.89 -14.33
N LYS A 100 11.36 -1.37 -15.45
CA LYS A 100 11.33 0.07 -15.71
C LYS A 100 9.89 0.54 -15.56
N ILE A 101 9.66 1.52 -14.69
CA ILE A 101 8.34 2.08 -14.39
C ILE A 101 8.40 3.55 -14.76
N VAL A 102 7.41 3.99 -15.55
CA VAL A 102 7.23 5.39 -15.86
C VAL A 102 5.96 5.86 -15.18
N MET A 103 6.06 6.88 -14.33
CA MET A 103 4.93 7.49 -13.64
C MET A 103 4.43 8.70 -14.42
N GLU A 104 3.13 8.92 -14.39
CA GLU A 104 2.48 10.07 -15.00
C GLU A 104 2.01 11.01 -13.90
N GLU A 105 2.20 12.31 -14.10
CA GLU A 105 1.67 13.31 -13.19
C GLU A 105 0.14 13.24 -13.14
N ASP A 106 -0.39 13.39 -11.95
CA ASP A 106 -1.82 13.45 -11.71
C ASP A 106 -2.27 14.91 -11.69
N SER A 107 -2.64 15.41 -12.88
CA SER A 107 -3.12 16.78 -13.05
C SER A 107 -4.46 17.04 -12.34
N GLU A 108 -5.24 16.01 -12.02
CA GLU A 108 -6.50 16.18 -11.27
C GLU A 108 -6.24 16.56 -9.80
N MET A 109 -5.11 16.13 -9.21
CA MET A 109 -4.72 16.55 -7.87
C MET A 109 -4.34 18.03 -7.78
N LEU A 110 -3.96 18.67 -8.89
CA LEU A 110 -3.60 20.09 -8.92
C LEU A 110 -4.82 21.00 -9.04
N GLU A 111 -5.96 20.49 -9.52
CA GLU A 111 -7.20 21.27 -9.58
C GLU A 111 -7.93 21.33 -8.23
N ASP A 112 -7.74 20.36 -7.34
CA ASP A 112 -8.34 20.36 -6.00
C ASP A 112 -7.60 21.24 -4.97
N VAL A 113 -6.43 21.79 -5.32
CA VAL A 113 -5.75 22.87 -4.60
C VAL A 113 -6.21 24.22 -5.14
N VAL A 114 -7.42 24.31 -5.68
CA VAL A 114 -8.05 25.57 -5.98
C VAL A 114 -8.53 26.20 -4.69
N VAL A 115 -7.70 27.13 -4.24
CA VAL A 115 -8.20 28.40 -3.77
C VAL A 115 -9.38 28.25 -2.81
N ILE A 116 -9.08 27.97 -1.56
CA ILE A 116 -9.82 28.64 -0.52
C ILE A 116 -9.52 30.12 -0.78
N GLY A 117 -10.30 30.73 -1.69
CA GLY A 117 -10.32 32.15 -1.83
C GLY A 117 -10.63 32.73 -0.46
N TYR A 118 -9.70 33.48 0.09
CA TYR A 118 -10.01 34.50 1.06
C TYR A 118 -10.93 35.51 0.36
N GLY A 119 -12.18 35.12 0.17
CA GLY A 119 -13.13 35.86 -0.62
C GLY A 119 -14.51 35.71 -0.05
N SER A 120 -14.94 36.75 0.66
CA SER A 120 -16.32 37.04 1.04
C SER A 120 -17.00 35.99 1.92
N VAL A 121 -16.75 36.05 3.20
CA VAL A 121 -17.79 35.81 4.18
C VAL A 121 -18.93 36.77 3.82
N LYS A 122 -19.99 36.26 3.17
CA LYS A 122 -21.24 36.97 3.05
C LYS A 122 -21.69 37.33 4.47
N LYS A 123 -21.76 38.59 4.73
CA LYS A 123 -22.27 39.22 5.97
C LYS A 123 -23.78 38.96 6.21
N SER A 124 -24.28 37.75 5.95
CA SER A 124 -25.71 37.46 6.03
C SER A 124 -26.12 36.45 7.11
N ASP A 125 -25.14 35.84 7.82
CA ASP A 125 -25.51 34.92 8.90
C ASP A 125 -24.94 35.27 10.27
N ALA A 126 -24.60 36.55 10.49
CA ALA A 126 -24.37 37.05 11.83
C ALA A 126 -25.69 37.59 12.41
N THR A 127 -26.63 36.68 12.67
CA THR A 127 -27.73 36.94 13.64
C THR A 127 -27.17 36.75 15.03
N GLY A 128 -26.23 37.61 15.39
CA GLY A 128 -25.73 37.81 16.74
C GLY A 128 -25.80 39.28 17.01
N SER A 129 -26.72 39.68 17.86
CA SER A 129 -26.96 40.99 18.39
C SER A 129 -25.63 41.72 18.72
N VAL A 130 -25.12 42.51 17.79
CA VAL A 130 -24.11 43.51 18.10
C VAL A 130 -24.86 44.81 18.33
N THR A 131 -25.10 45.12 19.59
CA THR A 131 -25.56 46.44 20.02
C THR A 131 -24.46 47.43 19.61
N ALA A 132 -24.69 48.19 18.55
CA ALA A 132 -23.83 49.29 18.16
C ALA A 132 -23.94 50.37 19.22
N ILE A 133 -22.95 50.50 20.07
CA ILE A 133 -22.79 51.64 21.00
C ILE A 133 -22.42 52.84 20.12
N LYS A 134 -23.32 53.77 20.01
CA LYS A 134 -23.07 55.05 19.33
C LYS A 134 -22.09 55.87 20.14
N PRO A 135 -21.16 56.59 19.49
CA PRO A 135 -20.16 57.41 20.20
C PRO A 135 -20.70 58.58 21.02
N ASP A 136 -22.00 58.89 20.83
CA ASP A 136 -22.63 60.06 21.45
C ASP A 136 -23.07 59.83 22.91
N ASP A 137 -22.96 58.63 23.42
CA ASP A 137 -23.38 58.32 24.79
C ASP A 137 -22.29 58.60 25.83
N PHE A 138 -21.11 59.00 25.42
CA PHE A 138 -19.98 59.27 26.35
C PHE A 138 -19.92 60.70 26.92
N ASN A 139 -20.84 61.59 26.54
CA ASN A 139 -20.72 63.00 26.89
C ASN A 139 -21.89 63.52 27.72
N LYS A 140 -22.55 62.69 28.55
CA LYS A 140 -23.49 63.15 29.55
C LYS A 140 -23.07 62.68 30.94
N GLY A 141 -22.12 63.45 31.53
CA GLY A 141 -21.70 63.21 32.86
C GLY A 141 -20.70 64.22 33.36
N LEU A 142 -21.07 65.47 33.41
CA LEU A 142 -20.56 66.54 34.33
C LEU A 142 -21.68 67.49 34.59
#